data_f4bfb43ba8ff840fc944a187efe8f343
#
_entry.id   f4bfb43ba8ff840fc944a187efe8f343
#
_cell.length_a   1.000
_cell.length_b   1.000
_cell.length_c   1.000
_cell.angle_alpha   90.00
_cell.angle_beta   90.00
_cell.angle_gamma   90.00
#
_symmetry.space_group_name_H-M   'P 1'
#
loop_
_entity.id
_entity.type
_entity.pdbx_description
1 polymer ?
#
loop_
_entity_poly.entity_id
_entity_poly.type
_entity_poly.pdbx_seq_one_letter_code
_entity_poly.pdbx_strand_id
1 'polypeptide(L)'
;MDWIQNYQLFLFDFDGILVNTEELHYKAYKKMCADRGYQLDWDLRTYIQYAMYTATGVKEAVYKAFPNLHKEEPNWDILYQEKKRAYFQLLEAEGVSLIPGVDILLQELEKKDIKRCVVTHSPADQIARIRSFHPILRSIPHWITREDYQIPKPSPECYRIALDRYMKPGERVIGFEDSPRGLKALLGTSAEGVLITDLFQKQAITQLSSEIGRSFSHFPTFHDLFNTQA
;
A
#
# COMPACT_ATOMS: atom_id res chain seq x y z
N MET A 1 -16.49 -17.70 -5.34
CA MET A 1 -15.01 -17.62 -5.27
C MET A 1 -14.44 -18.81 -4.52
N ASP A 2 -14.28 -19.95 -5.20
CA ASP A 2 -13.84 -21.18 -4.50
C ASP A 2 -12.34 -21.18 -4.22
N TRP A 3 -11.55 -20.49 -5.03
CA TRP A 3 -10.09 -20.37 -4.88
C TRP A 3 -9.64 -19.80 -3.52
N ILE A 4 -10.46 -18.95 -2.87
CA ILE A 4 -10.11 -18.38 -1.56
C ILE A 4 -9.96 -19.45 -0.48
N GLN A 5 -10.64 -20.58 -0.61
CA GLN A 5 -10.55 -21.70 0.35
C GLN A 5 -9.20 -22.45 0.28
N ASN A 6 -8.41 -22.21 -0.77
CA ASN A 6 -7.08 -22.79 -0.88
C ASN A 6 -6.07 -22.13 0.07
N TYR A 7 -6.44 -21.03 0.73
CA TYR A 7 -5.59 -20.25 1.63
C TYR A 7 -6.25 -20.08 2.99
N GLN A 8 -5.47 -20.12 4.04
CA GLN A 8 -5.92 -20.00 5.42
C GLN A 8 -5.67 -18.60 6.00
N LEU A 9 -4.80 -17.81 5.35
CA LEU A 9 -4.49 -16.43 5.74
C LEU A 9 -4.34 -15.55 4.50
N PHE A 10 -5.06 -14.43 4.50
CA PHE A 10 -4.95 -13.36 3.52
C PHE A 10 -4.22 -12.16 4.11
N LEU A 11 -3.17 -11.71 3.45
CA LEU A 11 -2.41 -10.52 3.80
C LEU A 11 -2.71 -9.42 2.78
N PHE A 12 -3.00 -8.23 3.25
CA PHE A 12 -3.29 -7.09 2.39
C PHE A 12 -2.37 -5.93 2.72
N ASP A 13 -1.74 -5.31 1.72
CA ASP A 13 -1.39 -3.92 1.91
C ASP A 13 -2.66 -3.07 2.06
N PHE A 14 -2.53 -1.81 2.42
CA PHE A 14 -3.66 -0.94 2.70
C PHE A 14 -3.87 0.09 1.59
N ASP A 15 -2.88 0.96 1.42
CA ASP A 15 -2.91 2.05 0.43
C ASP A 15 -2.72 1.48 -0.97
N GLY A 16 -3.61 1.77 -1.91
CA GLY A 16 -3.58 1.20 -3.26
C GLY A 16 -4.13 -0.24 -3.39
N ILE A 17 -4.38 -0.93 -2.27
CA ILE A 17 -4.96 -2.29 -2.24
C ILE A 17 -6.37 -2.32 -1.66
N LEU A 18 -6.56 -1.81 -0.46
CA LEU A 18 -7.90 -1.76 0.16
C LEU A 18 -8.59 -0.42 -0.10
N VAL A 19 -7.83 0.66 -0.12
CA VAL A 19 -8.32 2.03 -0.27
C VAL A 19 -7.49 2.80 -1.31
N ASN A 20 -8.16 3.66 -2.07
CA ASN A 20 -7.54 4.48 -3.10
C ASN A 20 -7.01 5.79 -2.50
N THR A 21 -5.86 5.74 -1.85
CA THR A 21 -5.25 6.88 -1.15
C THR A 21 -4.17 7.60 -1.94
N GLU A 22 -3.69 7.04 -3.07
CA GLU A 22 -2.55 7.57 -3.81
C GLU A 22 -2.77 9.01 -4.30
N GLU A 23 -3.98 9.32 -4.79
CA GLU A 23 -4.31 10.67 -5.21
C GLU A 23 -4.31 11.68 -4.05
N LEU A 24 -4.80 11.27 -2.87
CA LEU A 24 -4.74 12.11 -1.68
C LEU A 24 -3.32 12.37 -1.21
N HIS A 25 -2.46 11.35 -1.25
CA HIS A 25 -1.05 11.50 -0.94
C HIS A 25 -0.35 12.47 -1.91
N TYR A 26 -0.61 12.33 -3.21
CA TYR A 26 -0.10 13.25 -4.23
C TYR A 26 -0.55 14.69 -3.99
N LYS A 27 -1.85 14.92 -3.81
CA LYS A 27 -2.42 16.25 -3.51
C LYS A 27 -1.82 16.86 -2.23
N ALA A 28 -1.58 16.03 -1.21
CA ALA A 28 -0.99 16.49 0.04
C ALA A 28 0.46 16.95 -0.13
N TYR A 29 1.26 16.29 -0.96
CA TYR A 29 2.60 16.76 -1.30
C TYR A 29 2.57 18.05 -2.11
N LYS A 30 1.67 18.18 -3.09
CA LYS A 30 1.47 19.45 -3.82
C LYS A 30 1.11 20.59 -2.88
N LYS A 31 0.18 20.35 -1.95
CA LYS A 31 -0.23 21.36 -0.97
C LYS A 31 0.91 21.72 -0.04
N MET A 32 1.65 20.77 0.50
CA MET A 32 2.82 21.03 1.34
C MET A 32 3.85 21.93 0.63
N CYS A 33 4.18 21.63 -0.63
CA CYS A 33 5.09 22.47 -1.40
C CYS A 33 4.52 23.88 -1.65
N ALA A 34 3.23 23.97 -2.02
CA ALA A 34 2.56 25.25 -2.30
C ALA A 34 2.49 26.14 -1.05
N ASP A 35 2.21 25.58 0.13
CA ASP A 35 2.17 26.31 1.41
C ASP A 35 3.55 26.90 1.78
N ARG A 36 4.63 26.37 1.21
CA ARG A 36 5.99 26.88 1.32
C ARG A 36 6.42 27.77 0.14
N GLY A 37 5.49 28.10 -0.79
CA GLY A 37 5.76 28.94 -1.96
C GLY A 37 6.38 28.20 -3.16
N TYR A 38 6.38 26.86 -3.17
CA TYR A 38 6.93 26.04 -4.25
C TYR A 38 5.81 25.32 -4.99
N GLN A 39 5.75 25.46 -6.30
CA GLN A 39 4.77 24.79 -7.13
C GLN A 39 5.32 23.45 -7.64
N LEU A 40 4.72 22.34 -7.19
CA LEU A 40 5.08 20.99 -7.62
C LEU A 40 4.33 20.64 -8.90
N ASP A 41 5.00 20.66 -10.04
CA ASP A 41 4.41 20.48 -11.38
C ASP A 41 4.32 19.00 -11.82
N TRP A 42 4.50 18.06 -10.89
CA TRP A 42 4.30 16.65 -11.20
C TRP A 42 2.83 16.34 -11.48
N ASP A 43 2.60 15.41 -12.37
CA ASP A 43 1.33 14.68 -12.47
C ASP A 43 1.31 13.48 -11.49
N LEU A 44 0.16 12.84 -11.36
CA LEU A 44 0.01 11.67 -10.49
C LEU A 44 0.95 10.53 -10.89
N ARG A 45 1.16 10.31 -12.20
CA ARG A 45 2.04 9.24 -12.70
C ARG A 45 3.49 9.47 -12.29
N THR A 46 3.97 10.71 -12.38
CA THR A 46 5.32 11.10 -11.94
C THR A 46 5.48 10.92 -10.43
N TYR A 47 4.50 11.33 -9.64
CA TYR A 47 4.49 11.10 -8.19
C TYR A 47 4.61 9.59 -7.87
N ILE A 48 3.78 8.76 -8.49
CA ILE A 48 3.77 7.31 -8.29
C ILE A 48 5.14 6.68 -8.59
N GLN A 49 5.84 7.13 -9.64
CA GLN A 49 7.20 6.66 -9.94
C GLN A 49 8.18 6.88 -8.78
N TYR A 50 8.06 7.99 -8.04
CA TYR A 50 8.90 8.24 -6.88
C TYR A 50 8.42 7.51 -5.62
N ALA A 51 7.11 7.36 -5.44
CA ALA A 51 6.53 6.79 -4.24
C ALA A 51 6.69 5.26 -4.13
N MET A 52 6.66 4.53 -5.27
CA MET A 52 6.47 3.09 -5.26
C MET A 52 7.76 2.25 -5.18
N TYR A 53 8.93 2.83 -5.47
CA TYR A 53 10.18 2.06 -5.53
C TYR A 53 11.00 2.11 -4.25
N THR A 54 11.08 3.27 -3.60
CA THR A 54 11.87 3.46 -2.38
C THR A 54 11.12 4.23 -1.31
N ALA A 55 11.46 4.02 -0.05
CA ALA A 55 10.86 4.77 1.06
C ALA A 55 11.24 6.27 1.06
N THR A 56 12.32 6.65 0.38
CA THR A 56 12.84 8.01 0.34
C THR A 56 12.63 8.71 -1.01
N GLY A 57 12.06 8.02 -2.00
CA GLY A 57 11.99 8.50 -3.37
C GLY A 57 11.31 9.86 -3.53
N VAL A 58 10.17 10.07 -2.87
CA VAL A 58 9.46 11.37 -2.92
C VAL A 58 10.28 12.47 -2.24
N LYS A 59 10.90 12.19 -1.07
CA LYS A 59 11.78 13.14 -0.38
C LYS A 59 12.91 13.63 -1.30
N GLU A 60 13.63 12.67 -1.89
CA GLU A 60 14.77 12.95 -2.77
C GLU A 60 14.34 13.75 -4.00
N ALA A 61 13.21 13.39 -4.61
CA ALA A 61 12.66 14.06 -5.77
C ALA A 61 12.19 15.49 -5.47
N VAL A 62 11.53 15.73 -4.32
CA VAL A 62 11.12 17.07 -3.89
C VAL A 62 12.33 17.96 -3.65
N TYR A 63 13.34 17.49 -2.92
CA TYR A 63 14.54 18.27 -2.66
C TYR A 63 15.38 18.51 -3.93
N LYS A 64 15.38 17.57 -4.87
CA LYS A 64 15.99 17.75 -6.19
C LYS A 64 15.24 18.80 -7.02
N ALA A 65 13.91 18.80 -6.99
CA ALA A 65 13.08 19.78 -7.69
C ALA A 65 13.23 21.19 -7.07
N PHE A 66 13.37 21.25 -5.74
CA PHE A 66 13.42 22.51 -4.99
C PHE A 66 14.65 22.61 -4.08
N PRO A 67 15.86 22.88 -4.64
CA PRO A 67 17.09 23.00 -3.83
C PRO A 67 17.03 24.12 -2.77
N ASN A 68 16.24 25.18 -3.00
CA ASN A 68 16.05 26.24 -2.03
C ASN A 68 15.17 25.79 -0.86
N LEU A 69 14.10 25.04 -1.11
CA LEU A 69 13.31 24.41 -0.04
C LEU A 69 14.19 23.52 0.85
N HIS A 70 15.12 22.76 0.24
CA HIS A 70 16.07 21.95 1.00
C HIS A 70 17.02 22.76 1.89
N LYS A 71 17.41 23.97 1.44
CA LYS A 71 18.23 24.88 2.27
C LYS A 71 17.43 25.54 3.39
N GLU A 72 16.17 25.92 3.11
CA GLU A 72 15.26 26.56 4.06
C GLU A 72 14.78 25.57 5.14
N GLU A 73 14.50 24.32 4.76
CA GLU A 73 14.06 23.26 5.65
C GLU A 73 14.75 21.93 5.31
N PRO A 74 15.95 21.67 5.85
CA PRO A 74 16.68 20.43 5.63
C PRO A 74 16.09 19.23 6.39
N ASN A 75 15.25 19.50 7.41
CA ASN A 75 14.61 18.45 8.19
C ASN A 75 13.32 17.98 7.51
N TRP A 76 13.42 16.87 6.79
CA TRP A 76 12.28 16.27 6.10
C TRP A 76 11.10 15.94 7.04
N ASP A 77 11.34 15.62 8.30
CA ASP A 77 10.25 15.26 9.22
C ASP A 77 9.29 16.44 9.44
N ILE A 78 9.79 17.67 9.40
CA ILE A 78 8.95 18.88 9.47
C ILE A 78 8.04 18.95 8.26
N LEU A 79 8.60 18.84 7.04
CA LEU A 79 7.82 18.84 5.80
C LEU A 79 6.84 17.66 5.75
N TYR A 80 7.25 16.51 6.24
CA TYR A 80 6.38 15.34 6.31
C TYR A 80 5.20 15.53 7.27
N GLN A 81 5.39 16.21 8.40
CA GLN A 81 4.29 16.57 9.30
C GLN A 81 3.33 17.59 8.66
N GLU A 82 3.84 18.53 7.87
CA GLU A 82 3.00 19.46 7.08
C GLU A 82 2.20 18.71 6.03
N LYS A 83 2.83 17.79 5.30
CA LYS A 83 2.16 16.91 4.36
C LYS A 83 1.08 16.06 5.04
N LYS A 84 1.35 15.51 6.25
CA LYS A 84 0.33 14.76 7.01
C LYS A 84 -0.87 15.64 7.36
N ARG A 85 -0.67 16.87 7.80
CA ARG A 85 -1.78 17.81 8.05
C ARG A 85 -2.60 18.08 6.80
N ALA A 86 -1.94 18.33 5.67
CA ALA A 86 -2.60 18.52 4.38
C ALA A 86 -3.38 17.25 3.95
N TYR A 87 -2.81 16.07 4.15
CA TYR A 87 -3.48 14.80 3.86
C TYR A 87 -4.77 14.61 4.67
N PHE A 88 -4.73 14.86 5.98
CA PHE A 88 -5.95 14.75 6.80
C PHE A 88 -7.02 15.77 6.42
N GLN A 89 -6.65 17.00 6.07
CA GLN A 89 -7.60 18.00 5.57
C GLN A 89 -8.28 17.53 4.27
N LEU A 90 -7.51 16.97 3.34
CA LEU A 90 -8.03 16.42 2.09
C LEU A 90 -8.92 15.19 2.33
N LEU A 91 -8.49 14.28 3.21
CA LEU A 91 -9.27 13.11 3.58
C LEU A 91 -10.64 13.47 4.17
N GLU A 92 -10.71 14.52 5.01
CA GLU A 92 -11.98 15.01 5.57
C GLU A 92 -12.87 15.65 4.50
N ALA A 93 -12.27 16.40 3.57
CA ALA A 93 -13.00 17.14 2.56
C ALA A 93 -13.49 16.27 1.40
N GLU A 94 -12.67 15.32 0.95
CA GLU A 94 -12.91 14.53 -0.26
C GLU A 94 -13.31 13.07 0.04
N GLY A 95 -12.99 12.58 1.26
CA GLY A 95 -13.12 11.16 1.58
C GLY A 95 -12.07 10.30 0.88
N VAL A 96 -12.27 9.00 0.91
CA VAL A 96 -11.47 8.00 0.20
C VAL A 96 -12.37 6.86 -0.24
N SER A 97 -12.18 6.31 -1.43
CA SER A 97 -12.94 5.15 -1.92
C SER A 97 -12.22 3.83 -1.60
N LEU A 98 -12.98 2.75 -1.47
CA LEU A 98 -12.41 1.40 -1.55
C LEU A 98 -11.90 1.14 -2.97
N ILE A 99 -10.86 0.32 -3.08
CA ILE A 99 -10.48 -0.24 -4.38
C ILE A 99 -11.60 -1.17 -4.88
N PRO A 100 -12.03 -1.08 -6.17
CA PRO A 100 -13.12 -1.89 -6.70
C PRO A 100 -12.91 -3.39 -6.51
N GLY A 101 -13.91 -4.08 -5.96
CA GLY A 101 -13.89 -5.51 -5.67
C GLY A 101 -13.41 -5.88 -4.26
N VAL A 102 -12.85 -4.95 -3.49
CA VAL A 102 -12.38 -5.20 -2.12
C VAL A 102 -13.54 -5.57 -1.20
N ASP A 103 -14.64 -4.87 -1.30
CA ASP A 103 -15.86 -5.14 -0.52
C ASP A 103 -16.37 -6.57 -0.74
N ILE A 104 -16.41 -7.01 -1.99
CA ILE A 104 -16.83 -8.37 -2.37
C ILE A 104 -15.87 -9.41 -1.78
N LEU A 105 -14.55 -9.19 -1.92
CA LEU A 105 -13.54 -10.11 -1.37
C LEU A 105 -13.62 -10.20 0.14
N LEU A 106 -13.70 -9.07 0.85
CA LEU A 106 -13.76 -9.04 2.32
C LEU A 106 -15.03 -9.70 2.85
N GLN A 107 -16.19 -9.52 2.20
CA GLN A 107 -17.45 -10.19 2.56
C GLN A 107 -17.34 -11.71 2.40
N GLU A 108 -16.74 -12.20 1.32
CA GLU A 108 -16.56 -13.63 1.10
C GLU A 108 -15.57 -14.25 2.09
N LEU A 109 -14.48 -13.54 2.43
CA LEU A 109 -13.54 -13.98 3.46
C LEU A 109 -14.18 -14.02 4.85
N GLU A 110 -15.01 -13.03 5.18
CA GLU A 110 -15.75 -12.99 6.45
C GLU A 110 -16.76 -14.14 6.54
N LYS A 111 -17.57 -14.34 5.50
CA LYS A 111 -18.57 -15.41 5.41
C LYS A 111 -17.97 -16.82 5.57
N LYS A 112 -16.74 -17.01 5.11
CA LYS A 112 -16.03 -18.30 5.16
C LYS A 112 -15.08 -18.41 6.37
N ASP A 113 -15.10 -17.42 7.27
CA ASP A 113 -14.23 -17.33 8.46
C ASP A 113 -12.72 -17.49 8.15
N ILE A 114 -12.27 -16.97 6.99
CA ILE A 114 -10.87 -17.02 6.59
C ILE A 114 -10.10 -15.89 7.28
N LYS A 115 -8.93 -16.22 7.86
CA LYS A 115 -8.06 -15.24 8.53
C LYS A 115 -7.58 -14.17 7.55
N ARG A 116 -7.59 -12.94 8.00
CA ARG A 116 -7.14 -11.77 7.22
C ARG A 116 -6.40 -10.78 8.09
N CYS A 117 -5.32 -10.25 7.55
CA CYS A 117 -4.46 -9.28 8.22
C CYS A 117 -4.04 -8.18 7.24
N VAL A 118 -4.13 -6.94 7.65
CA VAL A 118 -3.51 -5.83 6.93
C VAL A 118 -2.06 -5.66 7.37
N VAL A 119 -1.16 -5.42 6.42
CA VAL A 119 0.27 -5.17 6.64
C VAL A 119 0.67 -3.90 5.90
N THR A 120 0.68 -2.76 6.58
CA THR A 120 0.79 -1.45 5.96
C THR A 120 1.92 -0.61 6.50
N HIS A 121 2.33 0.38 5.69
CA HIS A 121 3.24 1.46 6.08
C HIS A 121 2.50 2.66 6.72
N SER A 122 1.18 2.65 6.67
CA SER A 122 0.35 3.71 7.22
C SER A 122 0.32 3.65 8.74
N PRO A 123 0.39 4.81 9.42
CA PRO A 123 0.29 4.88 10.87
C PRO A 123 -1.15 4.63 11.36
N ALA A 124 -1.26 4.18 12.60
CA ALA A 124 -2.53 3.76 13.20
C ALA A 124 -3.60 4.87 13.22
N ASP A 125 -3.21 6.14 13.38
CA ASP A 125 -4.12 7.29 13.37
C ASP A 125 -4.79 7.47 11.99
N GLN A 126 -4.01 7.35 10.91
CA GLN A 126 -4.53 7.40 9.53
C GLN A 126 -5.49 6.26 9.25
N ILE A 127 -5.10 5.04 9.63
CA ILE A 127 -5.93 3.84 9.47
C ILE A 127 -7.26 3.99 10.21
N ALA A 128 -7.23 4.41 11.48
CA ALA A 128 -8.42 4.60 12.28
C ALA A 128 -9.41 5.58 11.62
N ARG A 129 -8.88 6.65 11.03
CA ARG A 129 -9.68 7.64 10.33
C ARG A 129 -10.33 7.06 9.07
N ILE A 130 -9.56 6.38 8.22
CA ILE A 130 -10.08 5.77 6.99
C ILE A 130 -11.12 4.69 7.31
N ARG A 131 -10.88 3.86 8.32
CA ARG A 131 -11.84 2.84 8.77
C ARG A 131 -13.17 3.42 9.24
N SER A 132 -13.22 4.67 9.66
CA SER A 132 -14.49 5.32 10.03
C SER A 132 -15.39 5.59 8.82
N PHE A 133 -14.82 5.78 7.63
CA PHE A 133 -15.57 5.95 6.38
C PHE A 133 -16.08 4.63 5.79
N HIS A 134 -15.39 3.50 6.08
CA HIS A 134 -15.64 2.20 5.46
C HIS A 134 -15.88 1.10 6.49
N PRO A 135 -17.14 0.87 6.92
CA PRO A 135 -17.48 -0.14 7.93
C PRO A 135 -16.97 -1.55 7.59
N ILE A 136 -16.90 -1.92 6.31
CA ILE A 136 -16.40 -3.25 5.88
C ILE A 136 -14.97 -3.53 6.33
N LEU A 137 -14.12 -2.50 6.47
CA LEU A 137 -12.76 -2.65 6.96
C LEU A 137 -12.69 -3.11 8.43
N ARG A 138 -13.79 -3.02 9.18
CA ARG A 138 -13.89 -3.54 10.55
C ARG A 138 -13.96 -5.06 10.57
N SER A 139 -14.30 -5.69 9.45
CA SER A 139 -14.27 -7.14 9.30
C SER A 139 -12.86 -7.70 9.37
N ILE A 140 -11.81 -6.88 9.19
CA ILE A 140 -10.42 -7.31 9.26
C ILE A 140 -9.96 -7.21 10.72
N PRO A 141 -9.70 -8.36 11.39
CA PRO A 141 -9.40 -8.36 12.82
C PRO A 141 -7.95 -8.00 13.15
N HIS A 142 -7.03 -8.19 12.20
CA HIS A 142 -5.59 -8.10 12.44
C HIS A 142 -4.94 -7.01 11.59
N TRP A 143 -4.05 -6.24 12.22
CA TRP A 143 -3.36 -5.12 11.60
C TRP A 143 -1.91 -5.09 12.08
N ILE A 144 -0.98 -4.99 11.12
CA ILE A 144 0.43 -4.65 11.32
C ILE A 144 0.62 -3.28 10.68
N THR A 145 0.86 -2.29 11.51
CA THR A 145 0.93 -0.88 11.13
C THR A 145 2.38 -0.39 11.18
N ARG A 146 2.63 0.87 10.81
CA ARG A 146 3.99 1.42 10.81
C ARG A 146 4.68 1.33 12.17
N GLU A 147 3.94 1.32 13.25
CA GLU A 147 4.42 1.26 14.61
C GLU A 147 4.86 -0.14 15.06
N ASP A 148 4.46 -1.20 14.34
CA ASP A 148 4.72 -2.60 14.72
C ASP A 148 6.11 -3.11 14.29
N TYR A 149 6.84 -2.40 13.41
CA TYR A 149 8.10 -2.86 12.85
C TYR A 149 9.09 -1.71 12.64
N GLN A 150 10.39 -2.03 12.54
CA GLN A 150 11.45 -1.03 12.44
C GLN A 150 11.87 -0.76 10.99
N ILE A 151 12.13 -1.82 10.23
CA ILE A 151 12.66 -1.71 8.87
C ILE A 151 11.53 -1.73 7.85
N PRO A 152 11.33 -0.62 7.10
CA PRO A 152 10.25 -0.51 6.13
C PRO A 152 10.40 -1.45 4.93
N LYS A 153 9.28 -1.68 4.21
CA LYS A 153 9.29 -2.32 2.88
C LYS A 153 10.32 -1.60 1.98
N PRO A 154 11.21 -2.30 1.27
CA PRO A 154 11.10 -3.70 0.85
C PRO A 154 11.64 -4.75 1.84
N SER A 155 11.99 -4.40 3.09
CA SER A 155 12.29 -5.41 4.11
C SER A 155 11.05 -6.28 4.35
N PRO A 156 11.21 -7.62 4.47
CA PRO A 156 10.11 -8.52 4.76
C PRO A 156 9.65 -8.50 6.22
N GLU A 157 10.23 -7.66 7.07
CA GLU A 157 10.00 -7.66 8.52
C GLU A 157 8.52 -7.58 8.89
N CYS A 158 7.77 -6.63 8.32
CA CYS A 158 6.34 -6.47 8.62
C CYS A 158 5.50 -7.71 8.25
N TYR A 159 5.82 -8.35 7.11
CA TYR A 159 5.14 -9.57 6.69
C TYR A 159 5.56 -10.79 7.52
N ARG A 160 6.82 -10.88 7.95
CA ARG A 160 7.26 -11.94 8.88
C ARG A 160 6.52 -11.84 10.21
N ILE A 161 6.38 -10.63 10.76
CA ILE A 161 5.59 -10.41 11.99
C ILE A 161 4.13 -10.88 11.80
N ALA A 162 3.52 -10.60 10.65
CA ALA A 162 2.16 -11.06 10.37
C ALA A 162 2.08 -12.61 10.31
N LEU A 163 3.05 -13.26 9.64
CA LEU A 163 3.12 -14.71 9.58
C LEU A 163 3.36 -15.34 10.96
N ASP A 164 4.32 -14.81 11.71
CA ASP A 164 4.65 -15.33 13.06
C ASP A 164 3.45 -15.24 14.02
N ARG A 165 2.64 -14.18 13.90
CA ARG A 165 1.46 -14.00 14.75
C ARG A 165 0.25 -14.82 14.32
N TYR A 166 0.04 -15.02 13.03
CA TYR A 166 -1.28 -15.48 12.52
C TYR A 166 -1.24 -16.74 11.65
N MET A 167 -0.09 -17.16 11.12
CA MET A 167 0.05 -18.38 10.33
C MET A 167 0.33 -19.58 11.25
N LYS A 168 -0.32 -20.72 10.99
CA LYS A 168 0.02 -22.01 11.61
C LYS A 168 0.88 -22.85 10.66
N PRO A 169 1.67 -23.79 11.18
CA PRO A 169 2.44 -24.72 10.35
C PRO A 169 1.56 -25.43 9.31
N GLY A 170 2.00 -25.43 8.05
CA GLY A 170 1.28 -26.07 6.95
C GLY A 170 0.16 -25.23 6.31
N GLU A 171 -0.16 -24.05 6.84
CA GLU A 171 -1.14 -23.15 6.22
C GLU A 171 -0.54 -22.47 4.98
N ARG A 172 -1.36 -22.32 3.94
CA ARG A 172 -1.04 -21.51 2.76
C ARG A 172 -1.48 -20.07 2.98
N VAL A 173 -0.63 -19.16 2.60
CA VAL A 173 -0.84 -17.72 2.76
C VAL A 173 -0.73 -17.03 1.41
N ILE A 174 -1.66 -16.13 1.12
CA ILE A 174 -1.62 -15.26 -0.05
C ILE A 174 -1.61 -13.80 0.40
N GLY A 175 -0.84 -12.97 -0.30
CA GLY A 175 -0.75 -11.54 -0.02
C GLY A 175 -0.94 -10.68 -1.26
N PHE A 176 -1.49 -9.49 -1.06
CA PHE A 176 -1.83 -8.53 -2.11
C PHE A 176 -1.07 -7.23 -1.90
N GLU A 177 -0.43 -6.77 -2.95
CA GLU A 177 0.40 -5.58 -2.99
C GLU A 177 0.17 -4.81 -4.29
N ASP A 178 0.37 -3.49 -4.27
CA ASP A 178 0.24 -2.62 -5.43
C ASP A 178 1.60 -2.13 -5.96
N SER A 179 2.67 -2.29 -5.17
CA SER A 179 3.98 -1.69 -5.43
C SER A 179 5.11 -2.72 -5.52
N PRO A 180 6.17 -2.45 -6.32
CA PRO A 180 7.36 -3.28 -6.39
C PRO A 180 8.05 -3.47 -5.03
N ARG A 181 8.15 -2.42 -4.21
CA ARG A 181 8.78 -2.52 -2.89
C ARG A 181 7.97 -3.38 -1.92
N GLY A 182 6.64 -3.26 -1.97
CA GLY A 182 5.76 -4.06 -1.15
C GLY A 182 5.75 -5.51 -1.56
N LEU A 183 5.69 -5.78 -2.86
CA LEU A 183 5.78 -7.13 -3.40
C LEU A 183 7.11 -7.81 -3.06
N LYS A 184 8.25 -7.09 -3.14
CA LYS A 184 9.56 -7.59 -2.69
C LYS A 184 9.54 -7.97 -1.20
N ALA A 185 8.91 -7.15 -0.36
CA ALA A 185 8.77 -7.45 1.06
C ALA A 185 7.92 -8.70 1.31
N LEU A 186 6.78 -8.82 0.67
CA LEU A 186 5.87 -9.97 0.76
C LEU A 186 6.57 -11.25 0.30
N LEU A 187 7.19 -11.25 -0.87
CA LEU A 187 7.88 -12.39 -1.45
C LEU A 187 9.21 -12.73 -0.75
N GLY A 188 9.70 -11.88 0.14
CA GLY A 188 10.77 -12.19 1.11
C GLY A 188 10.31 -13.12 2.24
N THR A 189 9.07 -13.62 2.19
CA THR A 189 8.45 -14.60 3.11
C THR A 189 8.01 -15.86 2.37
N SER A 190 7.30 -16.78 3.04
CA SER A 190 6.72 -17.97 2.41
C SER A 190 5.38 -17.71 1.69
N ALA A 191 4.79 -16.52 1.84
CA ALA A 191 3.51 -16.19 1.23
C ALA A 191 3.57 -16.17 -0.30
N GLU A 192 2.46 -16.54 -0.94
CA GLU A 192 2.22 -16.33 -2.35
C GLU A 192 1.87 -14.86 -2.58
N GLY A 193 2.42 -14.26 -3.63
CA GLY A 193 2.24 -12.83 -3.91
C GLY A 193 1.33 -12.56 -5.10
N VAL A 194 0.46 -11.59 -4.95
CA VAL A 194 -0.35 -11.02 -6.04
C VAL A 194 -0.10 -9.52 -6.11
N LEU A 195 0.30 -9.05 -7.27
CA LEU A 195 0.41 -7.63 -7.58
C LEU A 195 -0.90 -7.17 -8.22
N ILE A 196 -1.59 -6.23 -7.58
CA ILE A 196 -2.83 -5.61 -8.09
C ILE A 196 -2.52 -4.18 -8.46
N THR A 197 -2.38 -3.90 -9.75
CA THR A 197 -2.12 -2.55 -10.25
C THR A 197 -2.20 -2.50 -11.77
N ASP A 198 -2.65 -1.39 -12.33
CA ASP A 198 -2.62 -1.08 -13.76
C ASP A 198 -1.53 -0.07 -14.15
N LEU A 199 -0.73 0.36 -13.16
CA LEU A 199 0.24 1.45 -13.31
C LEU A 199 1.52 1.04 -14.04
N PHE A 200 1.83 -0.27 -14.09
CA PHE A 200 3.07 -0.77 -14.67
C PHE A 200 2.85 -1.44 -16.01
N GLN A 201 3.68 -1.08 -16.99
CA GLN A 201 3.70 -1.77 -18.28
C GLN A 201 4.24 -3.20 -18.12
N LYS A 202 3.83 -4.10 -19.05
CA LYS A 202 4.23 -5.52 -19.06
C LYS A 202 5.74 -5.74 -18.94
N GLN A 203 6.55 -4.88 -19.57
CA GLN A 203 8.01 -4.95 -19.49
C GLN A 203 8.52 -4.72 -18.06
N ALA A 204 7.97 -3.73 -17.33
CA ALA A 204 8.32 -3.47 -15.94
C ALA A 204 7.94 -4.63 -15.01
N ILE A 205 6.80 -5.29 -15.25
CA ILE A 205 6.38 -6.49 -14.52
C ILE A 205 7.35 -7.66 -14.79
N THR A 206 7.76 -7.87 -16.04
CA THR A 206 8.73 -8.91 -16.38
C THR A 206 10.09 -8.66 -15.74
N GLN A 207 10.56 -7.42 -15.76
CA GLN A 207 11.81 -7.03 -15.08
C GLN A 207 11.72 -7.27 -13.57
N LEU A 208 10.61 -6.85 -12.94
CA LEU A 208 10.37 -7.06 -11.51
C LEU A 208 10.40 -8.55 -11.14
N SER A 209 9.78 -9.40 -11.96
CA SER A 209 9.81 -10.86 -11.77
C SER A 209 11.24 -11.43 -11.81
N SER A 210 12.06 -10.95 -12.75
CA SER A 210 13.46 -11.34 -12.85
C SER A 210 14.29 -10.86 -11.65
N GLU A 211 14.04 -9.64 -11.17
CA GLU A 211 14.74 -9.07 -10.01
C GLU A 211 14.40 -9.80 -8.70
N ILE A 212 13.15 -10.19 -8.52
CA ILE A 212 12.69 -10.88 -7.30
C ILE A 212 13.15 -12.34 -7.28
N GLY A 213 13.25 -13.00 -8.45
CA GLY A 213 13.59 -14.41 -8.56
C GLY A 213 12.54 -15.38 -8.00
N ARG A 214 11.33 -14.90 -7.76
CA ARG A 214 10.15 -15.67 -7.35
C ARG A 214 8.94 -15.32 -8.21
N SER A 215 8.11 -16.32 -8.49
CA SER A 215 6.85 -16.12 -9.22
C SER A 215 5.82 -15.38 -8.37
N PHE A 216 5.03 -14.56 -9.02
CA PHE A 216 3.85 -13.91 -8.49
C PHE A 216 2.80 -13.76 -9.59
N SER A 217 1.54 -13.56 -9.21
CA SER A 217 0.48 -13.24 -10.15
C SER A 217 0.33 -11.71 -10.25
N HIS A 218 -0.02 -11.23 -11.45
CA HIS A 218 -0.31 -9.82 -11.68
C HIS A 218 -1.67 -9.66 -12.32
N PHE A 219 -2.47 -8.77 -11.76
CA PHE A 219 -3.78 -8.38 -12.28
C PHE A 219 -3.94 -6.85 -12.22
N PRO A 220 -4.54 -6.22 -13.24
CA PRO A 220 -4.84 -4.79 -13.19
C PRO A 220 -5.78 -4.42 -12.05
N THR A 221 -6.79 -5.27 -11.77
CA THR A 221 -7.82 -5.04 -10.74
C THR A 221 -8.18 -6.35 -10.01
N PHE A 222 -8.88 -6.25 -8.88
CA PHE A 222 -9.49 -7.42 -8.23
C PHE A 222 -10.54 -8.12 -9.10
N HIS A 223 -11.25 -7.38 -9.96
CA HIS A 223 -12.20 -7.99 -10.88
C HIS A 223 -11.52 -8.90 -11.91
N ASP A 224 -10.33 -8.52 -12.41
CA ASP A 224 -9.56 -9.37 -13.32
C ASP A 224 -9.09 -10.65 -12.61
N LEU A 225 -8.66 -10.54 -11.34
CA LEU A 225 -8.35 -11.69 -10.51
C LEU A 225 -9.56 -12.62 -10.36
N PHE A 226 -10.73 -12.08 -10.04
CA PHE A 226 -11.93 -12.90 -9.84
C PHE A 226 -12.34 -13.64 -11.11
N ASN A 227 -12.29 -12.98 -12.27
CA ASN A 227 -12.63 -13.56 -13.56
C ASN A 227 -11.67 -14.67 -13.99
N THR A 228 -10.40 -14.59 -13.57
CA THR A 228 -9.38 -15.60 -13.92
C THR A 228 -9.46 -16.83 -13.01
N GLN A 229 -10.00 -16.67 -11.81
CA GLN A 229 -10.10 -17.72 -10.79
C GLN A 229 -11.52 -18.34 -10.69
N ALA A 230 -12.44 -17.88 -11.54
CA ALA A 230 -13.79 -18.46 -11.69
C ALA A 230 -13.73 -19.71 -12.55
#